data_47a94b819eb8bb687f3eee3be1172d7d
#
_entry.id   47a94b819eb8bb687f3eee3be1172d7d
#
_cell.length_a   1.000
_cell.length_b   1.000
_cell.length_c   1.000
_cell.angle_alpha   90.00
_cell.angle_beta   90.00
_cell.angle_gamma   90.00
#
_symmetry.space_group_name_H-M   'P 1'
#
loop_
_entity.id
_entity.type
_entity.pdbx_description
1 polymer ?
#
loop_
_entity_poly.entity_id
_entity_poly.type
_entity_poly.pdbx_seq_one_letter_code
_entity_poly.pdbx_strand_id
1 'polypeptide(L)'
;MIEAMTTRPAIARWALLVAILLAWEAVARWAALSPIIIASPSAVFLQIFRILSGDDAVPDFYFNAAITIGEILTAYLVTVVLGVFLGLAFASSKLVGDAFEPILLVFYAIPKIILYPLLILTLGIGVLPNIAFGVLLGVFVVTFNTSAGLRQVEPNYLRLAQSLGYGRPAIFFKVILPAAAPTIVAGLRLGFGYTIIGVITAELLVVSAGLGSLIDYATVNYLTSSLYALVLMTLAIGIAGNSLFSALERRWVK
;
A
#
# COMPACT_ATOMS: atom_id res chain seq x y z
N MET A 1 -15.74 -37.27 -2.33
CA MET A 1 -14.66 -37.32 -1.32
C MET A 1 -13.67 -36.14 -1.45
N ILE A 2 -13.51 -35.55 -2.63
CA ILE A 2 -12.63 -34.37 -2.89
C ILE A 2 -13.26 -33.06 -2.37
N GLU A 3 -14.58 -32.87 -2.43
CA GLU A 3 -15.27 -31.69 -1.92
C GLU A 3 -15.22 -31.55 -0.39
N ALA A 4 -15.20 -32.65 0.35
CA ALA A 4 -15.08 -32.64 1.81
C ALA A 4 -13.70 -32.22 2.34
N MET A 5 -12.63 -32.24 1.50
CA MET A 5 -11.30 -31.77 1.87
C MET A 5 -11.12 -30.26 1.68
N THR A 6 -11.93 -29.62 0.84
CA THR A 6 -11.83 -28.15 0.58
C THR A 6 -12.62 -27.33 1.60
N THR A 7 -13.61 -27.88 2.26
CA THR A 7 -14.44 -27.19 3.26
C THR A 7 -13.78 -27.10 4.64
N ARG A 8 -12.97 -28.09 5.03
CA ARG A 8 -12.29 -28.12 6.33
C ARG A 8 -11.36 -26.91 6.58
N PRO A 9 -10.48 -26.51 5.65
CA PRO A 9 -9.61 -25.36 5.89
C PRO A 9 -10.38 -24.03 5.93
N ALA A 10 -11.49 -23.90 5.20
CA ALA A 10 -12.33 -22.69 5.27
C ALA A 10 -13.04 -22.58 6.62
N ILE A 11 -13.64 -23.68 7.10
CA ILE A 11 -14.28 -23.73 8.40
C ILE A 11 -13.29 -23.44 9.52
N ALA A 12 -12.08 -24.03 9.46
CA ALA A 12 -11.03 -23.79 10.45
C ALA A 12 -10.59 -22.31 10.49
N ARG A 13 -10.48 -21.64 9.32
CA ARG A 13 -10.16 -20.21 9.24
C ARG A 13 -11.22 -19.34 9.89
N TRP A 14 -12.51 -19.59 9.58
CA TRP A 14 -13.61 -18.84 10.18
C TRP A 14 -13.74 -19.11 11.68
N ALA A 15 -13.57 -20.35 12.12
CA ALA A 15 -13.56 -20.71 13.53
C ALA A 15 -12.43 -19.99 14.29
N LEU A 16 -11.23 -19.92 13.71
CA LEU A 16 -10.12 -19.18 14.30
C LEU A 16 -10.41 -17.69 14.41
N LEU A 17 -10.96 -17.06 13.37
CA LEU A 17 -11.32 -15.64 13.41
C LEU A 17 -12.38 -15.36 14.49
N VAL A 18 -13.42 -16.18 14.56
CA VAL A 18 -14.45 -16.05 15.58
C VAL A 18 -13.84 -16.26 16.99
N ALA A 19 -12.97 -17.24 17.17
CA ALA A 19 -12.31 -17.47 18.45
C ALA A 19 -11.45 -16.27 18.90
N ILE A 20 -10.71 -15.66 17.96
CA ILE A 20 -9.91 -14.44 18.23
C ILE A 20 -10.82 -13.28 18.63
N LEU A 21 -11.94 -13.06 17.91
CA LEU A 21 -12.89 -11.98 18.23
C LEU A 21 -13.56 -12.20 19.59
N LEU A 22 -13.94 -13.44 19.91
CA LEU A 22 -14.53 -13.78 21.21
C LEU A 22 -13.52 -13.62 22.35
N ALA A 23 -12.27 -14.03 22.14
CA ALA A 23 -11.20 -13.84 23.11
C ALA A 23 -10.95 -12.33 23.35
N TRP A 24 -10.91 -11.52 22.29
CA TRP A 24 -10.77 -10.07 22.43
C TRP A 24 -11.98 -9.45 23.17
N GLU A 25 -13.21 -9.83 22.84
CA GLU A 25 -14.41 -9.37 23.53
C GLU A 25 -14.35 -9.75 25.04
N ALA A 26 -13.96 -10.97 25.34
CA ALA A 26 -13.83 -11.45 26.71
C ALA A 26 -12.76 -10.67 27.48
N VAL A 27 -11.58 -10.46 26.90
CA VAL A 27 -10.50 -9.67 27.53
C VAL A 27 -10.95 -8.24 27.77
N ALA A 28 -11.59 -7.60 26.80
CA ALA A 28 -12.05 -6.22 26.93
C ALA A 28 -13.11 -6.04 28.01
N ARG A 29 -13.96 -7.05 28.25
CA ARG A 29 -15.05 -6.96 29.27
C ARG A 29 -14.65 -7.46 30.63
N TRP A 30 -13.82 -8.52 30.73
CA TRP A 30 -13.59 -9.24 31.99
C TRP A 30 -12.23 -8.98 32.63
N ALA A 31 -11.23 -8.50 31.84
CA ALA A 31 -9.89 -8.27 32.39
C ALA A 31 -9.78 -7.03 33.30
N ALA A 32 -10.91 -6.42 33.70
CA ALA A 32 -10.95 -5.19 34.50
C ALA A 32 -10.08 -4.04 33.95
N LEU A 33 -9.78 -4.08 32.64
CA LEU A 33 -9.03 -3.05 31.98
C LEU A 33 -9.93 -1.82 31.76
N SER A 34 -9.36 -0.65 31.97
CA SER A 34 -10.10 0.59 31.72
C SER A 34 -10.58 0.66 30.26
N PRO A 35 -11.84 1.06 30.01
CA PRO A 35 -12.34 1.30 28.64
C PRO A 35 -11.49 2.32 27.85
N ILE A 36 -10.64 3.08 28.52
CA ILE A 36 -9.67 4.01 27.93
C ILE A 36 -8.51 3.25 27.26
N ILE A 37 -8.20 2.02 27.70
CA ILE A 37 -7.06 1.25 27.20
C ILE A 37 -7.48 0.33 26.06
N ILE A 38 -8.62 -0.36 26.20
CA ILE A 38 -9.08 -1.35 25.24
C ILE A 38 -10.58 -1.21 24.99
N ALA A 39 -10.95 -1.14 23.71
CA ALA A 39 -12.33 -1.17 23.29
C ALA A 39 -12.75 -2.61 22.94
N SER A 40 -13.98 -3.01 23.27
CA SER A 40 -14.52 -4.30 22.86
C SER A 40 -14.89 -4.29 21.37
N PRO A 41 -14.74 -5.42 20.64
CA PRO A 41 -15.19 -5.54 19.25
C PRO A 41 -16.61 -5.05 19.02
N SER A 42 -17.54 -5.35 19.90
CA SER A 42 -18.92 -4.89 19.82
C SER A 42 -19.05 -3.36 19.88
N ALA A 43 -18.28 -2.69 20.78
CA ALA A 43 -18.24 -1.24 20.89
C ALA A 43 -17.61 -0.61 19.64
N VAL A 44 -16.53 -1.19 19.12
CA VAL A 44 -15.86 -0.74 17.90
C VAL A 44 -16.81 -0.83 16.70
N PHE A 45 -17.55 -1.93 16.57
CA PHE A 45 -18.50 -2.12 15.49
C PHE A 45 -19.64 -1.09 15.52
N LEU A 46 -20.20 -0.83 16.71
CA LEU A 46 -21.19 0.21 16.89
C LEU A 46 -20.64 1.60 16.52
N GLN A 47 -19.39 1.85 16.90
CA GLN A 47 -18.71 3.12 16.64
C GLN A 47 -18.47 3.38 15.14
N ILE A 48 -18.17 2.33 14.35
CA ILE A 48 -18.09 2.43 12.88
C ILE A 48 -19.41 2.96 12.32
N PHE A 49 -20.57 2.44 12.78
CA PHE A 49 -21.86 2.93 12.32
C PHE A 49 -22.11 4.39 12.70
N ARG A 50 -21.73 4.81 13.91
CA ARG A 50 -21.86 6.20 14.36
C ARG A 50 -21.01 7.15 13.53
N ILE A 51 -19.76 6.80 13.25
CA ILE A 51 -18.89 7.58 12.36
C ILE A 51 -19.51 7.71 10.97
N LEU A 52 -20.02 6.62 10.41
CA LEU A 52 -20.65 6.63 9.09
C LEU A 52 -21.97 7.39 9.06
N SER A 53 -22.73 7.43 10.16
CA SER A 53 -23.96 8.23 10.25
C SER A 53 -23.72 9.71 10.56
N GLY A 54 -22.49 10.09 10.88
CA GLY A 54 -22.15 11.47 11.30
C GLY A 54 -22.60 11.80 12.73
N ASP A 55 -22.96 10.80 13.53
CA ASP A 55 -23.38 10.91 14.93
C ASP A 55 -22.23 10.53 15.86
N ASP A 56 -21.07 11.16 15.68
CA ASP A 56 -19.85 10.88 16.46
C ASP A 56 -19.09 12.16 16.82
N ALA A 57 -18.23 12.02 17.84
CA ALA A 57 -17.27 13.04 18.27
C ALA A 57 -16.09 13.22 17.29
N VAL A 58 -15.98 12.37 16.26
CA VAL A 58 -14.91 12.45 15.24
C VAL A 58 -15.31 13.47 14.18
N PRO A 59 -14.49 14.53 13.95
CA PRO A 59 -14.85 15.57 13.01
C PRO A 59 -14.72 15.10 11.54
N ASP A 60 -15.71 15.42 10.71
CA ASP A 60 -15.67 15.39 9.24
C ASP A 60 -14.99 14.15 8.63
N PHE A 61 -15.42 12.93 9.04
CA PHE A 61 -14.85 11.68 8.57
C PHE A 61 -14.77 11.59 7.03
N TYR A 62 -15.84 11.93 6.32
CA TYR A 62 -15.89 11.82 4.85
C TYR A 62 -14.92 12.77 4.16
N PHE A 63 -14.76 13.98 4.68
CA PHE A 63 -13.79 14.94 4.17
C PHE A 63 -12.37 14.42 4.34
N ASN A 64 -12.01 13.95 5.52
CA ASN A 64 -10.69 13.38 5.80
C ASN A 64 -10.41 12.09 5.01
N ALA A 65 -11.40 11.23 4.85
CA ALA A 65 -11.28 10.04 4.00
C ALA A 65 -11.03 10.41 2.53
N ALA A 66 -11.71 11.44 2.02
CA ALA A 66 -11.50 11.93 0.66
C ALA A 66 -10.08 12.49 0.47
N ILE A 67 -9.55 13.22 1.46
CA ILE A 67 -8.16 13.73 1.45
C ILE A 67 -7.18 12.55 1.37
N THR A 68 -7.26 11.58 2.28
CA THR A 68 -6.36 10.41 2.29
C THR A 68 -6.42 9.65 0.96
N ILE A 69 -7.62 9.41 0.43
CA ILE A 69 -7.77 8.74 -0.87
C ILE A 69 -7.12 9.58 -1.99
N GLY A 70 -7.33 10.89 -2.00
CA GLY A 70 -6.72 11.81 -2.97
C GLY A 70 -5.19 11.81 -2.89
N GLU A 71 -4.63 11.84 -1.67
CA GLU A 71 -3.19 11.75 -1.43
C GLU A 71 -2.63 10.42 -1.93
N ILE A 72 -3.28 9.30 -1.59
CA ILE A 72 -2.85 7.95 -2.02
C ILE A 72 -2.87 7.84 -3.55
N LEU A 73 -3.94 8.27 -4.21
CA LEU A 73 -4.05 8.18 -5.67
C LEU A 73 -3.02 9.05 -6.36
N THR A 74 -2.81 10.27 -5.89
CA THR A 74 -1.80 11.20 -6.44
C THR A 74 -0.40 10.67 -6.22
N ALA A 75 -0.06 10.25 -5.00
CA ALA A 75 1.23 9.66 -4.67
C ALA A 75 1.50 8.40 -5.49
N TYR A 76 0.50 7.55 -5.67
CA TYR A 76 0.65 6.33 -6.45
C TYR A 76 0.85 6.62 -7.94
N LEU A 77 0.11 7.57 -8.51
CA LEU A 77 0.31 7.96 -9.90
C LEU A 77 1.75 8.43 -10.16
N VAL A 78 2.26 9.30 -9.28
CA VAL A 78 3.66 9.75 -9.35
C VAL A 78 4.64 8.59 -9.15
N THR A 79 4.36 7.69 -8.20
CA THR A 79 5.14 6.46 -7.94
C THR A 79 5.23 5.59 -9.19
N VAL A 80 4.13 5.37 -9.90
CA VAL A 80 4.09 4.56 -11.12
C VAL A 80 4.93 5.22 -12.22
N VAL A 81 4.71 6.50 -12.48
CA VAL A 81 5.43 7.22 -13.54
C VAL A 81 6.94 7.22 -13.28
N LEU A 82 7.36 7.65 -12.09
CA LEU A 82 8.77 7.71 -11.74
C LEU A 82 9.40 6.33 -11.62
N GLY A 83 8.72 5.39 -10.95
CA GLY A 83 9.25 4.05 -10.71
C GLY A 83 9.42 3.24 -11.99
N VAL A 84 8.45 3.30 -12.90
CA VAL A 84 8.55 2.63 -14.21
C VAL A 84 9.63 3.31 -15.07
N PHE A 85 9.67 4.65 -15.12
CA PHE A 85 10.69 5.37 -15.87
C PHE A 85 12.10 5.05 -15.39
N LEU A 86 12.36 5.10 -14.09
CA LEU A 86 13.65 4.73 -13.50
C LEU A 86 13.98 3.25 -13.74
N GLY A 87 13.01 2.36 -13.59
CA GLY A 87 13.20 0.93 -13.84
C GLY A 87 13.56 0.63 -15.29
N LEU A 88 12.92 1.30 -16.25
CA LEU A 88 13.27 1.24 -17.68
C LEU A 88 14.69 1.79 -17.93
N ALA A 89 15.03 2.94 -17.33
CA ALA A 89 16.35 3.53 -17.47
C ALA A 89 17.45 2.59 -16.95
N PHE A 90 17.25 1.95 -15.81
CA PHE A 90 18.22 1.00 -15.24
C PHE A 90 18.32 -0.33 -16.01
N ALA A 91 17.22 -0.77 -16.62
CA ALA A 91 17.23 -1.95 -17.47
C ALA A 91 17.85 -1.69 -18.87
N SER A 92 17.84 -0.43 -19.35
CA SER A 92 18.27 -0.09 -20.69
C SER A 92 19.77 -0.28 -20.95
N SER A 93 20.60 -0.19 -19.89
CA SER A 93 22.05 -0.33 -19.97
C SER A 93 22.59 -1.06 -18.75
N LYS A 94 23.40 -2.08 -18.99
CA LYS A 94 24.08 -2.82 -17.92
C LYS A 94 24.97 -1.89 -17.08
N LEU A 95 25.68 -0.96 -17.74
CA LEU A 95 26.53 0.01 -17.07
C LEU A 95 25.73 0.90 -16.10
N VAL A 96 24.59 1.43 -16.56
CA VAL A 96 23.73 2.28 -15.73
C VAL A 96 23.18 1.49 -14.56
N GLY A 97 22.67 0.29 -14.81
CA GLY A 97 22.11 -0.54 -13.76
C GLY A 97 23.14 -0.93 -12.71
N ASP A 98 24.31 -1.44 -13.12
CA ASP A 98 25.36 -1.89 -12.20
C ASP A 98 25.92 -0.71 -11.38
N ALA A 99 25.94 0.51 -11.93
CA ALA A 99 26.38 1.71 -11.22
C ALA A 99 25.35 2.23 -10.20
N PHE A 100 24.05 2.20 -10.54
CA PHE A 100 23.01 2.80 -9.70
C PHE A 100 22.33 1.80 -8.74
N GLU A 101 22.34 0.51 -9.05
CA GLU A 101 21.71 -0.50 -8.20
C GLU A 101 22.25 -0.52 -6.75
N PRO A 102 23.58 -0.46 -6.49
CA PRO A 102 24.09 -0.39 -5.12
C PRO A 102 23.63 0.88 -4.39
N ILE A 103 23.57 2.01 -5.09
CA ILE A 103 23.12 3.29 -4.52
C ILE A 103 21.64 3.19 -4.10
N LEU A 104 20.81 2.64 -4.98
CA LEU A 104 19.40 2.45 -4.68
C LEU A 104 19.19 1.48 -3.51
N LEU A 105 19.97 0.41 -3.40
CA LEU A 105 19.89 -0.54 -2.29
C LEU A 105 20.22 0.15 -0.96
N VAL A 106 21.22 1.03 -0.92
CA VAL A 106 21.53 1.84 0.26
C VAL A 106 20.36 2.74 0.63
N PHE A 107 19.77 3.46 -0.34
CA PHE A 107 18.59 4.29 -0.10
C PHE A 107 17.37 3.46 0.32
N TYR A 108 17.24 2.24 -0.19
CA TYR A 108 16.16 1.33 0.21
C TYR A 108 16.31 0.87 1.66
N ALA A 109 17.53 0.66 2.14
CA ALA A 109 17.82 0.19 3.49
C ALA A 109 17.65 1.27 4.58
N ILE A 110 17.71 2.56 4.22
CA ILE A 110 17.55 3.65 5.18
C ILE A 110 16.10 3.66 5.72
N PRO A 111 15.89 3.79 7.04
CA PRO A 111 14.57 4.01 7.62
C PRO A 111 13.99 5.34 7.12
N LYS A 112 13.14 5.28 6.10
CA LYS A 112 12.66 6.47 5.37
C LYS A 112 11.88 7.46 6.23
N ILE A 113 11.31 7.00 7.36
CA ILE A 113 10.60 7.84 8.31
C ILE A 113 11.46 9.01 8.82
N ILE A 114 12.79 8.82 8.90
CA ILE A 114 13.74 9.86 9.31
C ILE A 114 13.78 11.03 8.32
N LEU A 115 13.39 10.79 7.05
CA LEU A 115 13.39 11.81 6.01
C LEU A 115 12.10 12.66 6.03
N TYR A 116 11.07 12.25 6.77
CA TYR A 116 9.79 12.97 6.77
C TYR A 116 9.88 14.40 7.33
N PRO A 117 10.61 14.68 8.44
CA PRO A 117 10.82 16.06 8.88
C PRO A 117 11.51 16.95 7.83
N LEU A 118 12.40 16.39 7.01
CA LEU A 118 13.04 17.12 5.93
C LEU A 118 12.05 17.48 4.82
N LEU A 119 11.10 16.58 4.51
CA LEU A 119 10.02 16.86 3.57
C LEU A 119 9.12 17.99 4.07
N ILE A 120 8.80 18.00 5.36
CA ILE A 120 8.01 19.11 5.96
C ILE A 120 8.77 20.42 5.89
N LEU A 121 10.07 20.41 6.18
CA LEU A 121 10.89 21.61 6.13
C LEU A 121 10.95 22.22 4.71
N THR A 122 10.94 21.38 3.69
CA THR A 122 11.08 21.80 2.29
C THR A 122 9.75 22.08 1.60
N LEU A 123 8.70 21.31 1.91
CA LEU A 123 7.39 21.36 1.25
C LEU A 123 6.31 22.06 2.10
N GLY A 124 6.62 22.37 3.36
CA GLY A 124 5.64 22.88 4.31
C GLY A 124 4.81 21.78 4.96
N ILE A 125 3.88 22.18 5.83
CA ILE A 125 2.90 21.29 6.48
C ILE A 125 1.69 21.18 5.56
N GLY A 126 1.17 19.94 5.34
CA GLY A 126 -0.03 19.70 4.55
C GLY A 126 0.05 18.47 3.67
N VAL A 127 -0.74 18.45 2.60
CA VAL A 127 -0.93 17.34 1.67
C VAL A 127 0.36 16.97 0.88
N LEU A 128 1.17 17.99 0.53
CA LEU A 128 2.36 17.76 -0.32
C LEU A 128 3.42 16.87 0.32
N PRO A 129 3.88 17.07 1.58
CA PRO A 129 4.84 16.17 2.22
C PRO A 129 4.29 14.76 2.39
N ASN A 130 2.97 14.58 2.61
CA ASN A 130 2.34 13.27 2.72
C ASN A 130 2.41 12.52 1.38
N ILE A 131 2.05 13.18 0.28
CA ILE A 131 2.20 12.65 -1.07
C ILE A 131 3.66 12.30 -1.36
N ALA A 132 4.59 13.22 -1.08
CA ALA A 132 6.02 12.99 -1.32
C ALA A 132 6.56 11.80 -0.52
N PHE A 133 6.10 11.62 0.72
CA PHE A 133 6.49 10.48 1.54
C PHE A 133 5.91 9.16 1.03
N GLY A 134 4.65 9.16 0.58
CA GLY A 134 4.03 8.03 -0.11
C GLY A 134 4.82 7.61 -1.36
N VAL A 135 5.20 8.59 -2.20
CA VAL A 135 6.08 8.35 -3.37
C VAL A 135 7.41 7.77 -2.95
N LEU A 136 8.05 8.35 -1.93
CA LEU A 136 9.36 7.90 -1.45
C LEU A 136 9.35 6.44 -1.00
N LEU A 137 8.26 5.95 -0.40
CA LEU A 137 8.15 4.55 0.00
C LEU A 137 7.87 3.64 -1.20
N GLY A 138 7.01 4.05 -2.13
CA GLY A 138 6.56 3.23 -3.24
C GLY A 138 7.54 3.14 -4.42
N VAL A 139 8.23 4.24 -4.75
CA VAL A 139 9.01 4.38 -5.99
C VAL A 139 10.12 3.33 -6.12
N PHE A 140 10.84 3.04 -5.04
CA PHE A 140 11.92 2.05 -5.08
C PHE A 140 11.43 0.66 -5.43
N VAL A 141 10.30 0.24 -4.86
CA VAL A 141 9.70 -1.08 -5.10
C VAL A 141 9.29 -1.23 -6.56
N VAL A 142 8.65 -0.20 -7.13
CA VAL A 142 8.27 -0.19 -8.55
C VAL A 142 9.52 -0.19 -9.44
N THR A 143 10.53 0.62 -9.13
CA THR A 143 11.79 0.71 -9.88
C THR A 143 12.50 -0.64 -9.94
N PHE A 144 12.69 -1.29 -8.78
CA PHE A 144 13.39 -2.59 -8.71
C PHE A 144 12.65 -3.68 -9.47
N ASN A 145 11.33 -3.81 -9.28
CA ASN A 145 10.54 -4.83 -9.97
C ASN A 145 10.48 -4.58 -11.48
N THR A 146 10.38 -3.33 -11.91
CA THR A 146 10.41 -2.98 -13.34
C THR A 146 11.77 -3.34 -13.95
N SER A 147 12.87 -2.93 -13.32
CA SER A 147 14.22 -3.25 -13.80
C SER A 147 14.48 -4.76 -13.83
N ALA A 148 14.13 -5.46 -12.74
CA ALA A 148 14.28 -6.91 -12.66
C ALA A 148 13.45 -7.65 -13.71
N GLY A 149 12.18 -7.28 -13.88
CA GLY A 149 11.29 -7.87 -14.89
C GLY A 149 11.84 -7.77 -16.31
N LEU A 150 12.37 -6.59 -16.65
CA LEU A 150 12.96 -6.37 -17.99
C LEU A 150 14.27 -7.14 -18.19
N ARG A 151 15.09 -7.30 -17.14
CA ARG A 151 16.37 -8.00 -17.21
C ARG A 151 16.24 -9.53 -17.18
N GLN A 152 15.13 -10.04 -16.63
CA GLN A 152 14.87 -11.48 -16.53
C GLN A 152 14.36 -12.10 -17.83
N VAL A 153 14.09 -11.31 -18.87
CA VAL A 153 13.64 -11.83 -20.16
C VAL A 153 14.70 -12.74 -20.77
N GLU A 154 14.31 -13.97 -21.09
CA GLU A 154 15.22 -15.00 -21.54
C GLU A 154 15.90 -14.61 -22.88
N PRO A 155 17.24 -14.71 -22.97
CA PRO A 155 17.98 -14.31 -24.17
C PRO A 155 17.57 -15.06 -25.45
N ASN A 156 17.01 -16.25 -25.31
CA ASN A 156 16.54 -17.04 -26.46
C ASN A 156 15.37 -16.38 -27.17
N TYR A 157 14.45 -15.74 -26.45
CA TYR A 157 13.37 -14.96 -27.07
C TYR A 157 13.89 -13.77 -27.88
N LEU A 158 14.95 -13.14 -27.39
CA LEU A 158 15.57 -12.02 -28.11
C LEU A 158 16.26 -12.47 -29.38
N ARG A 159 17.00 -13.60 -29.33
CA ARG A 159 17.68 -14.19 -30.51
C ARG A 159 16.66 -14.63 -31.56
N LEU A 160 15.55 -15.27 -31.13
CA LEU A 160 14.49 -15.69 -32.03
C LEU A 160 13.85 -14.49 -32.72
N ALA A 161 13.53 -13.42 -31.99
CA ALA A 161 12.95 -12.22 -32.55
C ALA A 161 13.89 -11.55 -33.56
N GLN A 162 15.20 -11.53 -33.28
CA GLN A 162 16.22 -11.03 -34.19
C GLN A 162 16.31 -11.87 -35.47
N SER A 163 16.27 -13.19 -35.38
CA SER A 163 16.30 -14.09 -36.53
C SER A 163 15.06 -13.96 -37.41
N LEU A 164 13.93 -13.53 -36.87
CA LEU A 164 12.70 -13.21 -37.56
C LEU A 164 12.71 -11.80 -38.17
N GLY A 165 13.83 -11.04 -38.05
CA GLY A 165 13.97 -9.72 -38.66
C GLY A 165 13.30 -8.57 -37.87
N TYR A 166 12.93 -8.78 -36.59
CA TYR A 166 12.35 -7.70 -35.80
C TYR A 166 13.40 -6.64 -35.42
N GLY A 167 13.06 -5.38 -35.68
CA GLY A 167 13.85 -4.23 -35.24
C GLY A 167 13.75 -4.01 -33.72
N ARG A 168 14.70 -3.25 -33.14
CA ARG A 168 14.77 -2.98 -31.69
C ARG A 168 13.44 -2.54 -31.04
N PRO A 169 12.66 -1.59 -31.61
CA PRO A 169 11.38 -1.20 -31.02
C PRO A 169 10.36 -2.35 -31.01
N ALA A 170 10.30 -3.15 -32.10
CA ALA A 170 9.39 -4.28 -32.17
C ALA A 170 9.75 -5.36 -31.15
N ILE A 171 11.04 -5.64 -30.95
CA ILE A 171 11.51 -6.56 -29.90
C ILE A 171 11.09 -6.05 -28.53
N PHE A 172 11.25 -4.76 -28.25
CA PHE A 172 10.86 -4.19 -26.96
C PHE A 172 9.35 -4.35 -26.70
N PHE A 173 8.49 -3.88 -27.60
CA PHE A 173 7.05 -3.87 -27.36
C PHE A 173 6.38 -5.25 -27.53
N LYS A 174 6.90 -6.13 -28.40
CA LYS A 174 6.28 -7.43 -28.71
C LYS A 174 6.88 -8.60 -27.93
N VAL A 175 8.09 -8.46 -27.38
CA VAL A 175 8.78 -9.56 -26.70
C VAL A 175 9.15 -9.17 -25.27
N ILE A 176 9.94 -8.11 -25.08
CA ILE A 176 10.48 -7.77 -23.76
C ILE A 176 9.36 -7.33 -22.82
N LEU A 177 8.58 -6.34 -23.23
CA LEU A 177 7.55 -5.76 -22.36
C LEU A 177 6.45 -6.76 -21.98
N PRO A 178 5.89 -7.59 -22.90
CA PRO A 178 4.95 -8.63 -22.51
C PRO A 178 5.55 -9.70 -21.60
N ALA A 179 6.80 -10.11 -21.86
CA ALA A 179 7.47 -11.10 -21.02
C ALA A 179 7.80 -10.56 -19.60
N ALA A 180 8.09 -9.26 -19.48
CA ALA A 180 8.36 -8.59 -18.21
C ALA A 180 7.07 -8.17 -17.47
N ALA A 181 5.93 -8.09 -18.15
CA ALA A 181 4.69 -7.55 -17.61
C ALA A 181 4.25 -8.18 -16.28
N PRO A 182 4.30 -9.50 -16.06
CA PRO A 182 3.91 -10.10 -14.78
C PRO A 182 4.72 -9.56 -13.60
N THR A 183 6.04 -9.41 -13.76
CA THR A 183 6.94 -8.89 -12.73
C THR A 183 6.73 -7.40 -12.50
N ILE A 184 6.53 -6.63 -13.57
CA ILE A 184 6.23 -5.19 -13.49
C ILE A 184 4.91 -4.98 -12.73
N VAL A 185 3.86 -5.71 -13.09
CA VAL A 185 2.54 -5.58 -12.45
C VAL A 185 2.59 -6.00 -10.98
N ALA A 186 3.33 -7.05 -10.63
CA ALA A 186 3.58 -7.42 -9.24
C ALA A 186 4.29 -6.28 -8.48
N GLY A 187 5.28 -5.64 -9.10
CA GLY A 187 5.96 -4.46 -8.56
C GLY A 187 5.03 -3.27 -8.36
N LEU A 188 4.14 -2.99 -9.31
CA LEU A 188 3.13 -1.94 -9.20
C LEU A 188 2.18 -2.21 -8.02
N ARG A 189 1.72 -3.44 -7.85
CA ARG A 189 0.86 -3.82 -6.73
C ARG A 189 1.56 -3.65 -5.37
N LEU A 190 2.81 -4.11 -5.25
CA LEU A 190 3.58 -3.91 -4.04
C LEU A 190 3.82 -2.41 -3.78
N GLY A 191 4.18 -1.65 -4.82
CA GLY A 191 4.37 -0.20 -4.74
C GLY A 191 3.13 0.53 -4.26
N PHE A 192 1.92 0.10 -4.68
CA PHE A 192 0.66 0.64 -4.17
C PHE A 192 0.53 0.46 -2.65
N GLY A 193 0.80 -0.74 -2.13
CA GLY A 193 0.79 -0.99 -0.69
C GLY A 193 1.78 -0.12 0.08
N TYR A 194 3.01 0.03 -0.42
CA TYR A 194 4.01 0.90 0.19
C TYR A 194 3.63 2.38 0.14
N THR A 195 2.98 2.83 -0.94
CA THR A 195 2.46 4.20 -1.05
C THR A 195 1.37 4.47 0.00
N ILE A 196 0.44 3.53 0.20
CA ILE A 196 -0.59 3.64 1.25
C ILE A 196 0.07 3.77 2.63
N ILE A 197 1.02 2.88 2.94
CA ILE A 197 1.75 2.93 4.22
C ILE A 197 2.43 4.30 4.40
N GLY A 198 3.05 4.81 3.34
CA GLY A 198 3.71 6.11 3.38
C GLY A 198 2.76 7.27 3.69
N VAL A 199 1.66 7.37 2.94
CA VAL A 199 0.67 8.46 3.14
C VAL A 199 0.09 8.39 4.55
N ILE A 200 -0.43 7.23 4.98
CA ILE A 200 -1.05 7.11 6.30
C ILE A 200 -0.04 7.38 7.43
N THR A 201 1.21 6.91 7.29
CA THR A 201 2.27 7.20 8.26
C THR A 201 2.57 8.70 8.33
N ALA A 202 2.59 9.39 7.20
CA ALA A 202 2.81 10.83 7.14
C ALA A 202 1.68 11.62 7.84
N GLU A 203 0.43 11.25 7.58
CA GLU A 203 -0.75 11.85 8.22
C GLU A 203 -0.76 11.65 9.74
N LEU A 204 -0.26 10.51 10.24
CA LEU A 204 -0.13 10.22 11.68
C LEU A 204 0.97 11.06 12.34
N LEU A 205 2.04 11.41 11.61
CA LEU A 205 3.17 12.13 12.18
C LEU A 205 2.92 13.64 12.29
N VAL A 206 2.12 14.20 11.39
CA VAL A 206 1.79 15.63 11.39
C VAL A 206 0.31 15.81 11.13
N VAL A 207 -0.37 16.25 12.16
CA VAL A 207 -1.81 16.47 12.16
C VAL A 207 -2.15 17.66 11.28
N SER A 208 -2.49 17.40 10.03
CA SER A 208 -2.97 18.43 9.11
C SER A 208 -4.40 18.14 8.64
N ALA A 209 -4.59 16.96 8.04
CA ALA A 209 -5.86 16.45 7.56
C ALA A 209 -5.68 14.96 7.21
N GLY A 210 -6.78 14.25 6.92
CA GLY A 210 -6.77 12.86 6.52
C GLY A 210 -7.15 11.89 7.64
N LEU A 211 -7.25 10.61 7.31
CA LEU A 211 -7.63 9.56 8.27
C LEU A 211 -6.59 9.37 9.37
N GLY A 212 -5.31 9.54 9.05
CA GLY A 212 -4.24 9.49 10.05
C GLY A 212 -4.39 10.59 11.09
N SER A 213 -4.79 11.78 10.69
CA SER A 213 -5.05 12.90 11.63
C SER A 213 -6.26 12.63 12.53
N LEU A 214 -7.29 11.95 12.03
CA LEU A 214 -8.44 11.52 12.85
C LEU A 214 -8.04 10.45 13.86
N ILE A 215 -7.17 9.52 13.49
CA ILE A 215 -6.61 8.50 14.39
C ILE A 215 -5.82 9.19 15.51
N ASP A 216 -4.98 10.18 15.18
CA ASP A 216 -4.27 10.97 16.19
C ASP A 216 -5.22 11.75 17.08
N TYR A 217 -6.22 12.43 16.51
CA TYR A 217 -7.29 13.10 17.26
C TYR A 217 -7.98 12.16 18.25
N ALA A 218 -8.37 10.96 17.83
CA ALA A 218 -9.01 9.99 18.71
C ALA A 218 -8.05 9.50 19.80
N THR A 219 -6.74 9.40 19.49
CA THR A 219 -5.71 9.01 20.44
C THR A 219 -5.52 10.05 21.55
N VAL A 220 -5.34 11.32 21.17
CA VAL A 220 -5.09 12.44 22.10
C VAL A 220 -6.32 12.71 23.00
N ASN A 221 -7.53 12.51 22.46
CA ASN A 221 -8.78 12.69 23.20
C ASN A 221 -9.27 11.44 23.93
N TYR A 222 -8.47 10.36 23.96
CA TYR A 222 -8.82 9.08 24.62
C TYR A 222 -10.13 8.47 24.12
N LEU A 223 -10.50 8.72 22.85
CA LEU A 223 -11.70 8.14 22.22
C LEU A 223 -11.39 6.73 21.72
N THR A 224 -11.16 5.81 22.63
CA THR A 224 -10.63 4.47 22.32
C THR A 224 -11.48 3.70 21.31
N SER A 225 -12.80 3.71 21.45
CA SER A 225 -13.68 3.02 20.47
C SER A 225 -13.60 3.65 19.08
N SER A 226 -13.51 4.98 18.97
CA SER A 226 -13.34 5.71 17.71
C SER A 226 -11.95 5.44 17.13
N LEU A 227 -10.90 5.39 17.95
CA LEU A 227 -9.54 5.04 17.51
C LEU A 227 -9.52 3.67 16.82
N TYR A 228 -10.03 2.63 17.49
CA TYR A 228 -10.08 1.28 16.90
C TYR A 228 -10.96 1.23 15.65
N ALA A 229 -12.10 1.93 15.66
CA ALA A 229 -12.99 2.04 14.50
C ALA A 229 -12.28 2.69 13.30
N LEU A 230 -11.62 3.83 13.48
CA LEU A 230 -10.86 4.54 12.45
C LEU A 230 -9.71 3.70 11.90
N VAL A 231 -8.96 3.01 12.75
CA VAL A 231 -7.91 2.08 12.32
C VAL A 231 -8.47 0.98 11.43
N LEU A 232 -9.59 0.33 11.84
CA LEU A 232 -10.22 -0.70 11.02
C LEU A 232 -10.78 -0.16 9.71
N MET A 233 -11.38 1.02 9.71
CA MET A 233 -11.89 1.67 8.49
C MET A 233 -10.75 2.04 7.53
N THR A 234 -9.64 2.56 8.05
CA THR A 234 -8.44 2.85 7.26
C THR A 234 -7.84 1.59 6.64
N LEU A 235 -7.73 0.51 7.43
CA LEU A 235 -7.31 -0.81 6.92
C LEU A 235 -8.28 -1.34 5.85
N ALA A 236 -9.59 -1.19 6.03
CA ALA A 236 -10.59 -1.60 5.05
C ALA A 236 -10.43 -0.84 3.72
N ILE A 237 -10.17 0.46 3.76
CA ILE A 237 -9.90 1.28 2.56
C ILE A 237 -8.62 0.78 1.86
N GLY A 238 -7.54 0.52 2.61
CA GLY A 238 -6.30 -0.03 2.06
C GLY A 238 -6.49 -1.40 1.41
N ILE A 239 -7.22 -2.31 2.08
CA ILE A 239 -7.55 -3.64 1.55
C ILE A 239 -8.43 -3.54 0.31
N ALA A 240 -9.44 -2.67 0.31
CA ALA A 240 -10.31 -2.44 -0.83
C ALA A 240 -9.52 -1.93 -2.05
N GLY A 241 -8.64 -0.95 -1.86
CA GLY A 241 -7.75 -0.42 -2.90
C GLY A 241 -6.84 -1.51 -3.47
N ASN A 242 -6.17 -2.29 -2.62
CA ASN A 242 -5.30 -3.39 -3.06
C ASN A 242 -6.08 -4.51 -3.76
N SER A 243 -7.31 -4.79 -3.32
CA SER A 243 -8.17 -5.80 -3.95
C SER A 243 -8.66 -5.35 -5.32
N LEU A 244 -9.01 -4.07 -5.46
CA LEU A 244 -9.38 -3.47 -6.75
C LEU A 244 -8.21 -3.54 -7.72
N PHE A 245 -6.99 -3.20 -7.27
CA PHE A 245 -5.78 -3.33 -8.07
C PHE A 245 -5.57 -4.77 -8.53
N SER A 246 -5.68 -5.74 -7.62
CA SER A 246 -5.54 -7.17 -7.96
C SER A 246 -6.61 -7.68 -8.93
N ALA A 247 -7.81 -7.12 -8.90
CA ALA A 247 -8.87 -7.45 -9.84
C ALA A 247 -8.59 -6.90 -11.26
N LEU A 248 -8.02 -5.69 -11.35
CA LEU A 248 -7.56 -5.10 -12.60
C LEU A 248 -6.37 -5.88 -13.19
N GLU A 249 -5.38 -6.24 -12.36
CA GLU A 249 -4.22 -7.06 -12.73
C GLU A 249 -4.63 -8.35 -13.44
N ARG A 250 -5.60 -9.09 -12.89
CA ARG A 250 -6.07 -10.36 -13.47
C ARG A 250 -6.66 -10.23 -14.87
N ARG A 251 -7.04 -9.03 -15.29
CA ARG A 251 -7.55 -8.76 -16.65
C ARG A 251 -6.44 -8.50 -17.66
N TRP A 252 -5.26 -8.05 -17.19
CA TRP A 252 -4.14 -7.66 -18.04
C TRP A 252 -3.08 -8.77 -18.19
N VAL A 253 -3.01 -9.72 -17.25
CA VAL A 253 -2.01 -10.81 -17.22
C VAL A 253 -2.59 -12.15 -17.76
N LYS A 254 -3.81 -12.11 -18.34
CA LYS A 254 -4.33 -13.21 -19.17
C LYS A 254 -3.98 -12.97 -20.62
#